data_f27aeb7fd36c11ac1b7bb36c513fa40f
#
_entry.id   f27aeb7fd36c11ac1b7bb36c513fa40f
#
_cell.length_a   1.000
_cell.length_b   1.000
_cell.length_c   1.000
_cell.angle_alpha   90.00
_cell.angle_beta   90.00
_cell.angle_gamma   90.00
#
_symmetry.space_group_name_H-M   'P 1'
#
loop_
_entity.id
_entity.type
_entity.pdbx_description
1 polymer ?
#
loop_
_entity_poly.entity_id
_entity_poly.type
_entity_poly.pdbx_seq_one_letter_code
_entity_poly.pdbx_strand_id
1 'polypeptide(L)'
;MLKKLFILGTVLVLGSFPLYAGKFGNPEDVEFARTVWQAMTKASLVGDNAFVSQPYKGFPPHGIVLDNVEGEFSVANQQGVLIIKRNYGGEKEPKQVMENPAKFLKAVTIMFRKEPGYDPGKGDWFYVKYSPQGKVLKNPKGVSLAGR
;
A
#
# COMPACT_ATOMS: atom_id res chain seq x y z
N MET A 1 34.17 51.70 30.75
CA MET A 1 34.35 50.93 29.50
C MET A 1 33.27 49.85 29.44
N LEU A 2 32.21 50.05 28.64
CA LEU A 2 31.09 49.15 28.55
C LEU A 2 31.30 48.24 27.31
N LYS A 3 31.53 46.92 27.53
CA LYS A 3 31.67 45.95 26.45
C LYS A 3 30.28 45.61 25.90
N LYS A 4 30.01 45.96 24.66
CA LYS A 4 28.79 45.56 23.91
C LYS A 4 28.95 44.12 23.47
N LEU A 5 28.10 43.24 24.01
CA LEU A 5 27.97 41.85 23.59
C LEU A 5 27.03 41.79 22.38
N PHE A 6 27.56 41.47 21.21
CA PHE A 6 26.75 41.17 20.01
C PHE A 6 26.30 39.71 20.05
N ILE A 7 25.01 39.49 20.28
CA ILE A 7 24.40 38.15 20.13
C ILE A 7 24.03 38.00 18.65
N LEU A 8 24.78 37.15 17.96
CA LEU A 8 24.49 36.79 16.57
C LEU A 8 23.40 35.70 16.61
N GLY A 9 22.15 36.11 16.37
CA GLY A 9 21.03 35.18 16.28
C GLY A 9 21.07 34.42 14.95
N THR A 10 21.36 33.13 15.00
CA THR A 10 21.25 32.24 13.83
C THR A 10 19.78 31.97 13.57
N VAL A 11 19.23 32.57 12.52
CA VAL A 11 17.88 32.25 12.05
C VAL A 11 17.96 30.92 11.29
N LEU A 12 17.44 29.86 11.91
CA LEU A 12 17.25 28.55 11.26
C LEU A 12 16.05 28.66 10.33
N VAL A 13 16.28 28.90 9.04
CA VAL A 13 15.24 28.83 8.01
C VAL A 13 14.91 27.35 7.79
N LEU A 14 13.86 26.87 8.44
CA LEU A 14 13.23 25.60 8.09
C LEU A 14 12.57 25.75 6.73
N GLY A 15 13.33 25.45 5.67
CA GLY A 15 12.80 25.35 4.33
C GLY A 15 11.79 24.22 4.28
N SER A 16 10.52 24.56 4.20
CA SER A 16 9.47 23.62 3.76
C SER A 16 9.76 23.27 2.31
N PHE A 17 10.41 22.12 2.08
CA PHE A 17 10.49 21.56 0.74
C PHE A 17 9.06 21.18 0.32
N PRO A 18 8.58 21.66 -0.84
CA PRO A 18 7.32 21.17 -1.37
C PRO A 18 7.49 19.65 -1.59
N LEU A 19 6.67 18.86 -0.91
CA LEU A 19 6.52 17.44 -1.22
C LEU A 19 5.98 17.36 -2.66
N TYR A 20 6.91 17.29 -3.63
CA TYR A 20 6.54 17.01 -5.01
C TYR A 20 5.88 15.63 -5.00
N ALA A 21 4.58 15.61 -5.33
CA ALA A 21 3.85 14.39 -5.58
C ALA A 21 4.62 13.58 -6.64
N GLY A 22 5.36 12.56 -6.20
CA GLY A 22 6.14 11.72 -7.09
C GLY A 22 5.24 11.11 -8.16
N LYS A 23 5.77 10.92 -9.36
CA LYS A 23 5.06 10.23 -10.43
C LYS A 23 4.69 8.82 -9.96
N PHE A 24 3.46 8.37 -10.24
CA PHE A 24 3.00 6.99 -9.94
C PHE A 24 4.04 5.95 -10.40
N GLY A 25 4.37 4.99 -9.53
CA GLY A 25 5.40 3.99 -9.79
C GLY A 25 6.84 4.47 -9.61
N ASN A 26 7.06 5.58 -8.90
CA ASN A 26 8.39 6.07 -8.56
C ASN A 26 9.14 5.10 -7.61
N PRO A 27 10.48 5.18 -7.50
CA PRO A 27 11.27 4.27 -6.67
C PRO A 27 10.89 4.28 -5.18
N GLU A 28 10.52 5.42 -4.62
CA GLU A 28 10.16 5.57 -3.21
C GLU A 28 8.84 4.85 -2.91
N ASP A 29 7.83 5.01 -3.76
CA ASP A 29 6.56 4.29 -3.65
C ASP A 29 6.73 2.78 -3.82
N VAL A 30 7.63 2.34 -4.71
CA VAL A 30 7.95 0.92 -4.90
C VAL A 30 8.64 0.34 -3.66
N GLU A 31 9.55 1.08 -3.03
CA GLU A 31 10.22 0.64 -1.80
C GLU A 31 9.25 0.62 -0.61
N PHE A 32 8.40 1.64 -0.50
CA PHE A 32 7.33 1.62 0.51
C PHE A 32 6.39 0.42 0.30
N ALA A 33 6.03 0.11 -0.94
CA ALA A 33 5.23 -1.08 -1.25
C ALA A 33 5.90 -2.38 -0.75
N ARG A 34 7.22 -2.54 -0.89
CA ARG A 34 7.95 -3.70 -0.36
C ARG A 34 7.86 -3.77 1.16
N THR A 35 8.05 -2.63 1.83
CA THR A 35 7.92 -2.53 3.29
C THR A 35 6.51 -2.91 3.77
N VAL A 36 5.48 -2.44 3.07
CA VAL A 36 4.09 -2.82 3.35
C VAL A 36 3.88 -4.33 3.20
N TRP A 37 4.40 -4.92 2.12
CA TRP A 37 4.29 -6.37 1.91
C TRP A 37 4.93 -7.18 3.05
N GLN A 38 6.14 -6.81 3.47
CA GLN A 38 6.85 -7.46 4.57
C GLN A 38 6.07 -7.36 5.89
N ALA A 39 5.53 -6.19 6.20
CA ALA A 39 4.71 -5.97 7.38
C ALA A 39 3.42 -6.81 7.34
N MET A 40 2.73 -6.86 6.20
CA MET A 40 1.56 -7.71 6.01
C MET A 40 1.89 -9.21 6.14
N THR A 41 3.04 -9.65 5.62
CA THR A 41 3.49 -11.05 5.76
C THR A 41 3.72 -11.40 7.22
N LYS A 42 4.39 -10.53 7.98
CA LYS A 42 4.62 -10.70 9.42
C LYS A 42 3.32 -10.76 10.22
N ALA A 43 2.30 -10.06 9.78
CA ALA A 43 0.97 -10.05 10.39
C ALA A 43 0.05 -11.18 9.87
N SER A 44 0.56 -12.12 9.06
CA SER A 44 -0.22 -13.20 8.43
C SER A 44 -1.40 -12.72 7.57
N LEU A 45 -1.27 -11.53 6.99
CA LEU A 45 -2.28 -10.95 6.11
C LEU A 45 -2.06 -11.38 4.64
N VAL A 46 -0.83 -11.75 4.26
CA VAL A 46 -0.44 -12.24 2.93
C VAL A 46 0.64 -13.31 3.06
N GLY A 47 0.96 -14.00 1.95
CA GLY A 47 1.95 -15.09 1.92
C GLY A 47 1.36 -16.44 2.32
N ASP A 48 2.22 -17.42 2.55
CA ASP A 48 1.83 -18.82 2.74
C ASP A 48 1.01 -19.07 4.01
N ASN A 49 1.19 -18.24 5.03
CA ASN A 49 0.49 -18.32 6.31
C ASN A 49 -0.66 -17.30 6.43
N ALA A 50 -1.11 -16.73 5.31
CA ALA A 50 -2.18 -15.76 5.34
C ALA A 50 -3.49 -16.39 5.82
N PHE A 51 -4.16 -15.73 6.76
CA PHE A 51 -5.51 -16.13 7.11
C PHE A 51 -6.45 -15.95 5.90
N VAL A 52 -7.44 -16.82 5.80
CA VAL A 52 -8.42 -16.79 4.72
C VAL A 52 -9.66 -16.08 5.21
N SER A 53 -10.04 -15.02 4.51
CA SER A 53 -11.33 -14.37 4.63
C SER A 53 -12.37 -15.12 3.78
N GLN A 54 -13.62 -14.72 3.84
CA GLN A 54 -14.69 -15.35 3.07
C GLN A 54 -14.72 -14.82 1.63
N PRO A 55 -14.36 -15.62 0.62
CA PRO A 55 -14.47 -15.21 -0.77
C PRO A 55 -15.92 -14.98 -1.19
N TYR A 56 -16.14 -14.03 -2.09
CA TYR A 56 -17.43 -13.70 -2.65
C TYR A 56 -17.34 -13.43 -4.15
N LYS A 57 -18.49 -13.46 -4.84
CA LYS A 57 -18.58 -13.07 -6.24
C LYS A 57 -18.52 -11.55 -6.36
N GLY A 58 -17.58 -11.06 -7.15
CA GLY A 58 -17.46 -9.68 -7.56
C GLY A 58 -18.01 -9.44 -8.97
N PHE A 59 -17.77 -8.25 -9.49
CA PHE A 59 -18.16 -7.83 -10.83
C PHE A 59 -16.98 -7.22 -11.58
N PRO A 60 -16.87 -7.43 -12.92
CA PRO A 60 -15.89 -6.70 -13.72
C PRO A 60 -16.04 -5.19 -13.57
N PRO A 61 -14.94 -4.43 -13.55
CA PRO A 61 -13.53 -4.83 -13.73
C PRO A 61 -12.82 -5.25 -12.44
N HIS A 62 -13.52 -5.34 -11.31
CA HIS A 62 -12.91 -5.52 -9.97
C HIS A 62 -12.47 -6.95 -9.67
N GLY A 63 -12.80 -7.91 -10.56
CA GLY A 63 -12.53 -9.34 -10.38
C GLY A 63 -13.85 -10.11 -10.18
N ILE A 64 -13.81 -11.43 -10.41
CA ILE A 64 -15.01 -12.29 -10.38
C ILE A 64 -15.14 -13.02 -9.04
N VAL A 65 -14.03 -13.49 -8.47
CA VAL A 65 -14.01 -14.00 -7.09
C VAL A 65 -12.95 -13.24 -6.30
N LEU A 66 -13.36 -12.67 -5.21
CA LEU A 66 -12.58 -11.77 -4.38
C LEU A 66 -12.75 -12.11 -2.90
N ASP A 67 -11.81 -11.67 -2.07
CA ASP A 67 -12.05 -11.38 -0.67
C ASP A 67 -11.47 -10.01 -0.29
N ASN A 68 -11.99 -9.44 0.78
CA ASN A 68 -11.51 -8.17 1.33
C ASN A 68 -11.26 -8.31 2.82
N VAL A 69 -10.21 -7.63 3.27
CA VAL A 69 -9.87 -7.46 4.68
C VAL A 69 -9.57 -5.99 4.90
N GLU A 70 -10.09 -5.43 5.96
CA GLU A 70 -9.90 -4.02 6.32
C GLU A 70 -9.63 -3.88 7.82
N GLY A 71 -8.76 -2.94 8.19
CA GLY A 71 -8.47 -2.63 9.59
C GLY A 71 -7.36 -1.60 9.75
N GLU A 72 -7.13 -1.20 11.00
CA GLU A 72 -5.99 -0.38 11.38
C GLU A 72 -4.71 -1.19 11.24
N PHE A 73 -3.67 -0.56 10.69
CA PHE A 73 -2.40 -1.21 10.43
C PHE A 73 -1.23 -0.25 10.61
N SER A 74 -0.12 -0.78 11.12
CA SER A 74 1.10 -0.01 11.31
C SER A 74 2.21 -0.52 10.40
N VAL A 75 2.86 0.37 9.65
CA VAL A 75 4.00 0.08 8.79
C VAL A 75 4.96 1.28 8.73
N ALA A 76 6.25 1.03 8.85
CA ALA A 76 7.31 2.05 8.75
C ALA A 76 7.03 3.32 9.60
N ASN A 77 6.64 3.15 10.86
CA ASN A 77 6.27 4.23 11.79
C ASN A 77 5.03 5.06 11.39
N GLN A 78 4.26 4.60 10.43
CA GLN A 78 2.97 5.17 10.06
C GLN A 78 1.86 4.24 10.53
N GLN A 79 0.74 4.81 10.97
CA GLN A 79 -0.47 4.09 11.29
C GLN A 79 -1.61 4.61 10.42
N GLY A 80 -2.42 3.70 9.89
CA GLY A 80 -3.54 4.06 9.04
C GLY A 80 -4.42 2.87 8.70
N VAL A 81 -5.51 3.13 8.01
CA VAL A 81 -6.39 2.08 7.52
C VAL A 81 -5.73 1.34 6.36
N LEU A 82 -5.69 0.01 6.45
CA LEU A 82 -5.28 -0.88 5.37
C LEU A 82 -6.48 -1.65 4.85
N ILE A 83 -6.68 -1.61 3.54
CA ILE A 83 -7.67 -2.44 2.83
C ILE A 83 -6.90 -3.39 1.91
N ILE A 84 -7.11 -4.68 2.09
CA ILE A 84 -6.51 -5.74 1.26
C ILE A 84 -7.63 -6.37 0.42
N LYS A 85 -7.43 -6.41 -0.89
CA LYS A 85 -8.30 -7.14 -1.81
C LYS A 85 -7.50 -8.23 -2.50
N ARG A 86 -7.86 -9.48 -2.27
CA ARG A 86 -7.29 -10.65 -2.97
C ARG A 86 -8.17 -11.00 -4.15
N ASN A 87 -7.57 -11.20 -5.32
CA ASN A 87 -8.25 -11.54 -6.56
C ASN A 87 -7.87 -12.96 -6.96
N TYR A 88 -8.86 -13.83 -7.05
CA TYR A 88 -8.70 -15.27 -7.32
C TYR A 88 -8.98 -15.67 -8.77
N GLY A 89 -9.21 -14.73 -9.66
CA GLY A 89 -9.56 -15.00 -11.04
C GLY A 89 -11.05 -15.29 -11.25
N GLY A 90 -11.42 -15.80 -12.44
CA GLY A 90 -12.79 -15.70 -12.92
C GLY A 90 -13.58 -16.99 -13.08
N GLU A 91 -12.96 -18.14 -12.99
CA GLU A 91 -13.59 -19.39 -13.39
C GLU A 91 -14.03 -20.30 -12.22
N LYS A 92 -13.92 -19.80 -10.99
CA LYS A 92 -14.17 -20.62 -9.79
C LYS A 92 -15.30 -20.03 -8.96
N GLU A 93 -16.00 -20.91 -8.29
CA GLU A 93 -16.96 -20.51 -7.27
C GLU A 93 -16.24 -20.17 -5.96
N PRO A 94 -16.77 -19.24 -5.13
CA PRO A 94 -16.18 -18.87 -3.85
C PRO A 94 -15.83 -20.07 -2.95
N LYS A 95 -16.70 -21.09 -2.93
CA LYS A 95 -16.46 -22.33 -2.16
C LYS A 95 -15.19 -23.05 -2.59
N GLN A 96 -14.95 -23.16 -3.91
CA GLN A 96 -13.74 -23.82 -4.43
C GLN A 96 -12.47 -23.02 -4.07
N VAL A 97 -12.56 -21.69 -4.06
CA VAL A 97 -11.47 -20.82 -3.64
C VAL A 97 -11.16 -21.01 -2.16
N MET A 98 -12.18 -21.13 -1.29
CA MET A 98 -11.98 -21.39 0.13
C MET A 98 -11.23 -22.71 0.43
N GLU A 99 -11.44 -23.73 -0.37
CA GLU A 99 -10.76 -25.02 -0.22
C GLU A 99 -9.25 -24.94 -0.51
N ASN A 100 -8.84 -24.07 -1.43
CA ASN A 100 -7.43 -23.87 -1.76
C ASN A 100 -7.15 -22.45 -2.30
N PRO A 101 -7.20 -21.43 -1.45
CA PRO A 101 -7.07 -20.03 -1.90
C PRO A 101 -5.71 -19.73 -2.55
N ALA A 102 -4.63 -20.33 -2.05
CA ALA A 102 -3.28 -20.13 -2.60
C ALA A 102 -3.19 -20.56 -4.08
N LYS A 103 -3.84 -21.65 -4.45
CA LYS A 103 -3.88 -22.16 -5.83
C LYS A 103 -4.54 -21.18 -6.80
N PHE A 104 -5.53 -20.44 -6.34
CA PHE A 104 -6.38 -19.59 -7.19
C PHE A 104 -6.00 -18.11 -7.12
N LEU A 105 -5.17 -17.69 -6.16
CA LEU A 105 -4.74 -16.31 -6.00
C LEU A 105 -3.99 -15.82 -7.25
N LYS A 106 -4.45 -14.72 -7.83
CA LYS A 106 -3.86 -14.10 -9.03
C LYS A 106 -3.16 -12.79 -8.73
N ALA A 107 -3.71 -12.00 -7.82
CA ALA A 107 -3.14 -10.73 -7.42
C ALA A 107 -3.66 -10.30 -6.05
N VAL A 108 -2.86 -9.48 -5.37
CA VAL A 108 -3.25 -8.76 -4.15
C VAL A 108 -3.18 -7.27 -4.46
N THR A 109 -4.27 -6.57 -4.26
CA THR A 109 -4.31 -5.10 -4.32
C THR A 109 -4.52 -4.56 -2.92
N ILE A 110 -3.77 -3.55 -2.53
CA ILE A 110 -4.00 -2.86 -1.27
C ILE A 110 -4.22 -1.38 -1.46
N MET A 111 -4.93 -0.80 -0.50
CA MET A 111 -5.00 0.62 -0.25
C MET A 111 -4.55 0.84 1.20
N PHE A 112 -3.60 1.74 1.41
CA PHE A 112 -3.14 2.14 2.73
C PHE A 112 -3.30 3.64 2.88
N ARG A 113 -4.02 4.09 3.91
CA ARG A 113 -4.16 5.52 4.17
C ARG A 113 -2.91 6.01 4.89
N LYS A 114 -2.14 6.84 4.20
CA LYS A 114 -0.94 7.48 4.74
C LYS A 114 -1.31 8.70 5.60
N GLU A 115 -0.29 9.35 6.15
CA GLU A 115 -0.46 10.59 6.89
C GLU A 115 -1.12 11.69 6.05
N PRO A 116 -1.83 12.63 6.68
CA PRO A 116 -2.44 13.77 6.01
C PRO A 116 -1.42 14.55 5.19
N GLY A 117 -1.76 14.86 3.94
CA GLY A 117 -0.91 15.59 3.01
C GLY A 117 -0.19 14.73 1.98
N TYR A 118 -0.30 13.41 2.04
CA TYR A 118 0.26 12.51 1.01
C TYR A 118 -0.45 12.70 -0.35
N ASP A 119 -1.77 12.68 -0.38
CA ASP A 119 -2.62 12.98 -1.55
C ASP A 119 -3.96 13.56 -1.09
N PRO A 120 -4.00 14.83 -0.61
CA PRO A 120 -5.18 15.41 0.02
C PRO A 120 -6.42 15.41 -0.89
N GLY A 121 -6.20 15.54 -2.20
CA GLY A 121 -7.28 15.54 -3.20
C GLY A 121 -7.98 14.20 -3.35
N LYS A 122 -7.39 13.11 -2.83
CA LYS A 122 -7.91 11.75 -2.91
C LYS A 122 -7.90 11.01 -1.56
N GLY A 123 -7.85 11.75 -0.46
CA GLY A 123 -7.97 11.18 0.90
C GLY A 123 -6.73 10.43 1.38
N ASP A 124 -5.56 10.81 0.89
CA ASP A 124 -4.23 10.31 1.30
C ASP A 124 -4.02 8.81 1.11
N TRP A 125 -4.68 8.22 0.12
CA TRP A 125 -4.54 6.81 -0.18
C TRP A 125 -3.31 6.49 -1.03
N PHE A 126 -2.51 5.53 -0.54
CA PHE A 126 -1.47 4.82 -1.29
C PHE A 126 -2.05 3.53 -1.84
N TYR A 127 -1.81 3.25 -3.12
CA TYR A 127 -2.29 2.06 -3.82
C TYR A 127 -1.13 1.22 -4.29
N VAL A 128 -1.26 -0.11 -4.20
CA VAL A 128 -0.32 -1.01 -4.86
C VAL A 128 -0.98 -2.32 -5.27
N LYS A 129 -0.48 -2.89 -6.37
CA LYS A 129 -0.89 -4.21 -6.86
C LYS A 129 0.31 -5.14 -6.89
N TYR A 130 0.17 -6.30 -6.23
CA TYR A 130 1.20 -7.33 -6.13
C TYR A 130 0.82 -8.61 -6.86
N SER A 131 1.85 -9.39 -7.25
CA SER A 131 1.69 -10.82 -7.52
C SER A 131 1.37 -11.56 -6.22
N PRO A 132 0.95 -12.85 -6.29
CA PRO A 132 0.77 -13.70 -5.10
C PRO A 132 2.03 -13.80 -4.22
N GLN A 133 3.23 -13.64 -4.83
CA GLN A 133 4.53 -13.71 -4.14
C GLN A 133 5.05 -12.34 -3.67
N GLY A 134 4.25 -11.28 -3.73
CA GLY A 134 4.60 -9.95 -3.21
C GLY A 134 5.43 -9.08 -4.15
N LYS A 135 5.62 -9.47 -5.41
CA LYS A 135 6.26 -8.61 -6.37
C LYS A 135 5.29 -7.51 -6.83
N VAL A 136 5.69 -6.25 -6.75
CA VAL A 136 4.92 -5.14 -7.33
C VAL A 136 4.75 -5.38 -8.83
N LEU A 137 3.52 -5.43 -9.28
CA LEU A 137 3.19 -5.62 -10.69
C LEU A 137 3.42 -4.34 -11.49
N LYS A 138 3.54 -4.50 -12.80
CA LYS A 138 3.68 -3.39 -13.74
C LYS A 138 2.49 -3.36 -14.70
N ASN A 139 2.17 -2.17 -15.19
CA ASN A 139 1.23 -2.02 -16.28
C ASN A 139 1.90 -2.38 -17.63
N PRO A 140 1.14 -2.44 -18.76
CA PRO A 140 1.72 -2.75 -20.08
C PRO A 140 2.82 -1.77 -20.55
N LYS A 141 2.88 -0.56 -19.98
CA LYS A 141 3.93 0.44 -20.26
C LYS A 141 5.17 0.28 -19.37
N GLY A 142 5.24 -0.77 -18.55
CA GLY A 142 6.37 -1.04 -17.67
C GLY A 142 6.37 -0.22 -16.36
N VAL A 143 5.36 0.59 -16.10
CA VAL A 143 5.26 1.40 -14.87
C VAL A 143 4.83 0.52 -13.71
N SER A 144 5.56 0.57 -12.59
CA SER A 144 5.21 -0.14 -11.37
C SER A 144 3.87 0.35 -10.80
N LEU A 145 3.00 -0.59 -10.42
CA LEU A 145 1.67 -0.30 -9.90
C LEU A 145 1.75 -0.03 -8.38
N ALA A 146 2.41 1.07 -8.02
CA ALA A 146 2.53 1.56 -6.65
C ALA A 146 2.51 3.09 -6.64
N GLY A 147 1.77 3.71 -5.71
CA GLY A 147 1.70 5.17 -5.54
C GLY A 147 0.28 5.68 -5.38
N ARG A 148 0.05 6.92 -5.87
CA ARG A 148 -1.19 7.69 -5.74
C ARG A 148 -1.72 8.16 -7.09
#